data_d360d8465cf07de0da082fad1f174062
#
_entry.id   d360d8465cf07de0da082fad1f174062
#
_cell.length_a   1.000
_cell.length_b   1.000
_cell.length_c   1.000
_cell.angle_alpha   90.00
_cell.angle_beta   90.00
_cell.angle_gamma   90.00
#
_symmetry.space_group_name_H-M   'P 1'
#
loop_
_entity.id
_entity.type
_entity.pdbx_description
1 polymer ?
#
loop_
_entity_poly.entity_id
_entity_poly.type
_entity_poly.pdbx_seq_one_letter_code
_entity_poly.pdbx_strand_id
1 'polypeptide(L)'
;CEKFSFDARYILPHDSYLINLGHPEEEGLEKSRAAFLDEMQRCEQLGLKLLNFHPGSHLNKISIEECLDKVAESINITLSKTKGVTAVIENTAGQGSNVGNEFWQLKHIIDRVDDKSRVGVCLDTCHTYSAGYDIVKEYDKVFQEFDEVVGFNYLRGIHLNDTKKELGSHVDRHDSIGKGLL
;
A
#
# COMPACT_ATOMS: atom_id res chain seq x y z
N CYS A 1 7.63 -6.95 -22.92
CA CYS A 1 6.24 -7.43 -22.89
C CYS A 1 5.85 -8.10 -24.22
N GLU A 2 6.09 -7.50 -25.38
CA GLU A 2 5.67 -8.03 -26.70
C GLU A 2 6.15 -9.46 -26.95
N LYS A 3 7.42 -9.82 -26.68
CA LYS A 3 8.00 -11.15 -26.91
C LYS A 3 7.24 -12.29 -26.20
N PHE A 4 6.59 -12.01 -25.08
CA PHE A 4 5.91 -13.01 -24.25
C PHE A 4 4.40 -12.72 -24.08
N SER A 5 3.89 -11.72 -24.80
CA SER A 5 2.49 -11.28 -24.73
C SER A 5 1.99 -10.91 -23.33
N PHE A 6 2.87 -10.40 -22.48
CA PHE A 6 2.46 -9.86 -21.18
C PHE A 6 1.80 -8.49 -21.35
N ASP A 7 0.62 -8.34 -20.78
CA ASP A 7 -0.08 -7.07 -20.74
C ASP A 7 0.45 -6.22 -19.57
N ALA A 8 0.79 -4.97 -19.85
CA ALA A 8 1.29 -4.03 -18.84
C ALA A 8 0.29 -3.77 -17.70
N ARG A 9 -1.00 -4.04 -17.91
CA ARG A 9 -2.05 -3.96 -16.88
C ARG A 9 -1.83 -4.89 -15.69
N TYR A 10 -1.10 -6.00 -15.90
CA TYR A 10 -0.84 -7.01 -14.88
C TYR A 10 0.54 -6.87 -14.24
N ILE A 11 1.25 -5.78 -14.53
CA ILE A 11 2.54 -5.49 -13.92
C ILE A 11 2.32 -4.49 -12.81
N LEU A 12 2.60 -4.91 -11.58
CA LEU A 12 2.50 -4.10 -10.36
C LEU A 12 3.90 -3.92 -9.77
N PRO A 13 4.68 -2.91 -10.23
CA PRO A 13 5.97 -2.62 -9.62
C PRO A 13 5.80 -2.05 -8.22
N HIS A 14 6.77 -2.28 -7.38
CA HIS A 14 6.84 -1.72 -6.04
C HIS A 14 7.86 -0.58 -6.00
N ASP A 15 7.57 0.49 -5.27
CA ASP A 15 8.50 1.59 -5.04
C ASP A 15 9.61 1.21 -4.03
N SER A 16 10.50 2.17 -3.76
CA SER A 16 11.56 1.98 -2.76
C SER A 16 10.97 2.02 -1.33
N TYR A 17 11.32 1.04 -0.51
CA TYR A 17 10.95 0.99 0.93
C TYR A 17 11.49 2.17 1.76
N LEU A 18 12.37 3.00 1.19
CA LEU A 18 12.86 4.23 1.83
C LEU A 18 11.90 5.41 1.71
N ILE A 19 10.88 5.30 0.86
CA ILE A 19 9.87 6.34 0.67
C ILE A 19 8.89 6.31 1.84
N ASN A 20 8.74 7.45 2.52
CA ASN A 20 7.77 7.64 3.60
C ASN A 20 6.90 8.86 3.30
N LEU A 21 5.74 8.65 2.68
CA LEU A 21 4.82 9.72 2.27
C LEU A 21 4.10 10.38 3.46
N GLY A 22 4.16 9.77 4.64
CA GLY A 22 3.65 10.30 5.91
C GLY A 22 4.74 10.86 6.83
N HIS A 23 5.94 11.17 6.31
CA HIS A 23 7.08 11.60 7.13
C HIS A 23 6.75 12.85 7.95
N PRO A 24 7.02 12.86 9.29
CA PRO A 24 6.67 13.97 10.17
C PRO A 24 7.45 15.25 9.89
N GLU A 25 8.70 15.13 9.44
CA GLU A 25 9.59 16.26 9.18
C GLU A 25 9.56 16.65 7.70
N GLU A 26 9.47 17.96 7.43
CA GLU A 26 9.31 18.52 6.09
C GLU A 26 10.41 18.05 5.11
N GLU A 27 11.68 18.11 5.54
CA GLU A 27 12.80 17.68 4.69
C GLU A 27 12.68 16.21 4.24
N GLY A 28 12.30 15.32 5.17
CA GLY A 28 12.09 13.90 4.90
C GLY A 28 10.87 13.67 4.00
N LEU A 29 9.80 14.44 4.23
CA LEU A 29 8.58 14.38 3.44
C LEU A 29 8.83 14.80 1.99
N GLU A 30 9.50 15.94 1.77
CA GLU A 30 9.80 16.43 0.42
C GLU A 30 10.74 15.50 -0.35
N LYS A 31 11.73 14.89 0.31
CA LYS A 31 12.57 13.84 -0.31
C LYS A 31 11.73 12.63 -0.74
N SER A 32 10.81 12.19 0.10
CA SER A 32 9.92 11.07 -0.19
C SER A 32 8.95 11.40 -1.33
N ARG A 33 8.36 12.60 -1.32
CA ARG A 33 7.48 13.10 -2.39
C ARG A 33 8.19 13.17 -3.74
N ALA A 34 9.43 13.68 -3.74
CA ALA A 34 10.25 13.75 -4.96
C ALA A 34 10.58 12.34 -5.51
N ALA A 35 10.95 11.40 -4.64
CA ALA A 35 11.24 10.03 -5.02
C ALA A 35 9.99 9.32 -5.54
N PHE A 36 8.85 9.44 -4.86
CA PHE A 36 7.58 8.84 -5.29
C PHE A 36 7.11 9.40 -6.64
N LEU A 37 7.26 10.70 -6.85
CA LEU A 37 6.95 11.32 -8.16
C LEU A 37 7.83 10.75 -9.27
N ASP A 38 9.14 10.57 -9.04
CA ASP A 38 10.06 9.96 -10.01
C ASP A 38 9.63 8.53 -10.37
N GLU A 39 9.27 7.71 -9.36
CA GLU A 39 8.79 6.33 -9.59
C GLU A 39 7.47 6.31 -10.39
N MET A 40 6.52 7.18 -10.08
CA MET A 40 5.27 7.30 -10.84
C MET A 40 5.51 7.75 -12.29
N GLN A 41 6.43 8.69 -12.52
CA GLN A 41 6.82 9.14 -13.85
C GLN A 41 7.54 8.04 -14.64
N ARG A 42 8.37 7.23 -14.00
CA ARG A 42 8.98 6.04 -14.64
C ARG A 42 7.92 5.04 -15.08
N CYS A 43 6.92 4.75 -14.22
CA CYS A 43 5.80 3.90 -14.58
C CYS A 43 5.03 4.46 -15.79
N GLU A 44 4.76 5.76 -15.82
CA GLU A 44 4.12 6.45 -16.95
C GLU A 44 4.94 6.29 -18.25
N GLN A 45 6.25 6.54 -18.20
CA GLN A 45 7.16 6.41 -19.35
C GLN A 45 7.26 4.98 -19.88
N LEU A 46 7.19 3.99 -18.99
CA LEU A 46 7.20 2.56 -19.33
C LEU A 46 5.82 2.04 -19.80
N GLY A 47 4.78 2.88 -19.76
CA GLY A 47 3.42 2.50 -20.11
C GLY A 47 2.73 1.59 -19.07
N LEU A 48 3.30 1.48 -17.86
CA LEU A 48 2.71 0.75 -16.74
C LEU A 48 1.50 1.50 -16.18
N LYS A 49 0.58 0.77 -15.54
CA LYS A 49 -0.70 1.32 -15.08
C LYS A 49 -0.81 1.43 -13.57
N LEU A 50 0.08 0.79 -12.85
CA LEU A 50 0.04 0.66 -11.40
C LEU A 50 1.43 0.95 -10.83
N LEU A 51 1.49 1.52 -9.62
CA LEU A 51 2.67 1.56 -8.77
C LEU A 51 2.25 1.23 -7.35
N ASN A 52 2.79 0.14 -6.78
CA ASN A 52 2.57 -0.28 -5.41
C ASN A 52 3.55 0.40 -4.46
N PHE A 53 3.09 0.76 -3.26
CA PHE A 53 3.94 1.42 -2.25
C PHE A 53 3.38 1.22 -0.84
N HIS A 54 4.27 1.21 0.15
CA HIS A 54 3.88 1.30 1.55
C HIS A 54 3.53 2.75 1.90
N PRO A 55 2.44 3.04 2.63
CA PRO A 55 2.02 4.41 2.90
C PRO A 55 3.04 5.22 3.71
N GLY A 56 3.78 4.56 4.62
CA GLY A 56 4.82 5.20 5.40
C GLY A 56 4.68 4.99 6.90
N SER A 57 5.23 5.92 7.68
CA SER A 57 5.40 5.77 9.12
C SER A 57 5.35 7.13 9.81
N HIS A 58 4.65 7.20 10.96
CA HIS A 58 4.55 8.42 11.78
C HIS A 58 5.77 8.65 12.69
N LEU A 59 6.73 7.71 12.72
CA LEU A 59 7.98 7.76 13.48
C LEU A 59 7.80 8.11 14.97
N ASN A 60 6.60 7.88 15.53
CA ASN A 60 6.19 8.29 16.89
C ASN A 60 6.34 9.79 17.17
N LYS A 61 6.27 10.65 16.13
CA LYS A 61 6.40 12.10 16.22
C LYS A 61 5.11 12.85 15.95
N ILE A 62 4.17 12.24 15.22
CA ILE A 62 2.85 12.78 14.88
C ILE A 62 1.79 11.72 15.14
N SER A 63 0.51 12.08 15.09
CA SER A 63 -0.58 11.12 15.21
C SER A 63 -0.69 10.24 13.95
N ILE A 64 -1.40 9.11 14.08
CA ILE A 64 -1.69 8.24 12.93
C ILE A 64 -2.48 9.02 11.88
N GLU A 65 -3.51 9.74 12.29
CA GLU A 65 -4.37 10.52 11.40
C GLU A 65 -3.59 11.59 10.64
N GLU A 66 -2.71 12.33 11.33
CA GLU A 66 -1.84 13.33 10.68
C GLU A 66 -0.90 12.68 9.67
N CYS A 67 -0.36 11.49 9.98
CA CYS A 67 0.46 10.73 9.05
C CYS A 67 -0.35 10.32 7.80
N LEU A 68 -1.57 9.80 7.98
CA LEU A 68 -2.45 9.41 6.87
C LEU A 68 -2.86 10.61 6.01
N ASP A 69 -3.10 11.77 6.61
CA ASP A 69 -3.40 13.02 5.90
C ASP A 69 -2.22 13.45 5.00
N LYS A 70 -0.98 13.37 5.52
CA LYS A 70 0.24 13.65 4.75
C LYS A 70 0.43 12.66 3.59
N VAL A 71 0.11 11.39 3.79
CA VAL A 71 0.13 10.37 2.72
C VAL A 71 -0.85 10.75 1.61
N ALA A 72 -2.09 11.06 1.96
CA ALA A 72 -3.10 11.45 0.97
C ALA A 72 -2.72 12.72 0.21
N GLU A 73 -2.19 13.73 0.90
CA GLU A 73 -1.67 14.96 0.27
C GLU A 73 -0.52 14.66 -0.71
N SER A 74 0.42 13.80 -0.31
CA SER A 74 1.55 13.40 -1.15
C SER A 74 1.09 12.66 -2.42
N ILE A 75 0.07 11.81 -2.30
CA ILE A 75 -0.59 11.17 -3.45
C ILE A 75 -1.21 12.23 -4.36
N ASN A 76 -1.99 13.16 -3.83
CA ASN A 76 -2.65 14.23 -4.60
C ASN A 76 -1.64 15.08 -5.39
N ILE A 77 -0.55 15.50 -4.73
CA ILE A 77 0.54 16.24 -5.37
C ILE A 77 1.12 15.44 -6.55
N THR A 78 1.36 14.15 -6.37
CA THR A 78 1.93 13.28 -7.40
C THR A 78 0.96 13.03 -8.54
N LEU A 79 -0.31 12.72 -8.23
CA LEU A 79 -1.35 12.50 -9.24
C LEU A 79 -1.61 13.74 -10.10
N SER A 80 -1.46 14.95 -9.55
CA SER A 80 -1.57 16.20 -10.30
C SER A 80 -0.47 16.40 -11.35
N LYS A 81 0.68 15.74 -11.18
CA LYS A 81 1.88 15.85 -12.03
C LYS A 81 2.10 14.64 -12.95
N THR A 82 1.25 13.62 -12.89
CA THR A 82 1.36 12.36 -13.65
C THR A 82 0.03 11.98 -14.29
N LYS A 83 0.05 11.05 -15.25
CA LYS A 83 -1.16 10.57 -15.94
C LYS A 83 -1.14 9.04 -16.10
N GLY A 84 -2.33 8.44 -16.04
CA GLY A 84 -2.55 7.05 -16.45
C GLY A 84 -1.91 5.97 -15.57
N VAL A 85 -1.28 6.34 -14.44
CA VAL A 85 -0.77 5.42 -13.43
C VAL A 85 -1.60 5.58 -12.15
N THR A 86 -1.98 4.48 -11.55
CA THR A 86 -2.72 4.42 -10.28
C THR A 86 -1.75 4.20 -9.14
N ALA A 87 -1.85 5.01 -8.09
CA ALA A 87 -1.15 4.84 -6.83
C ALA A 87 -1.83 3.71 -6.05
N VAL A 88 -1.15 2.60 -5.82
CA VAL A 88 -1.69 1.42 -5.15
C VAL A 88 -1.07 1.30 -3.76
N ILE A 89 -1.88 1.56 -2.74
CA ILE A 89 -1.46 1.55 -1.34
C ILE A 89 -1.40 0.10 -0.87
N GLU A 90 -0.25 -0.37 -0.45
CA GLU A 90 -0.15 -1.69 0.18
C GLU A 90 -0.50 -1.60 1.66
N ASN A 91 -1.32 -2.54 2.15
CA ASN A 91 -1.48 -2.69 3.59
C ASN A 91 -0.16 -3.16 4.22
N THR A 92 0.07 -2.81 5.47
CA THR A 92 1.28 -3.17 6.22
C THR A 92 0.99 -4.08 7.40
N ALA A 93 2.02 -4.71 7.94
CA ALA A 93 1.90 -5.49 9.19
C ALA A 93 1.72 -4.61 10.44
N GLY A 94 1.91 -3.29 10.33
CA GLY A 94 1.93 -2.39 11.49
C GLY A 94 3.23 -2.48 12.30
N GLN A 95 4.33 -2.88 11.66
CA GLN A 95 5.62 -2.98 12.35
C GLN A 95 6.14 -1.60 12.76
N GLY A 96 6.48 -1.46 14.04
CA GLY A 96 7.01 -0.21 14.59
C GLY A 96 5.99 0.92 14.60
N SER A 97 6.17 1.90 13.72
CA SER A 97 5.28 3.05 13.55
C SER A 97 4.70 3.17 12.12
N ASN A 98 4.74 2.05 11.37
CA ASN A 98 4.16 1.99 10.04
C ASN A 98 2.63 2.08 10.11
N VAL A 99 2.04 2.86 9.21
CA VAL A 99 0.58 2.99 9.04
C VAL A 99 0.08 2.11 7.90
N GLY A 100 -1.24 1.93 7.79
CA GLY A 100 -1.86 1.11 6.74
C GLY A 100 -2.10 -0.35 7.16
N ASN A 101 -1.95 -0.68 8.44
CA ASN A 101 -2.19 -2.02 8.97
C ASN A 101 -3.66 -2.31 9.27
N GLU A 102 -4.50 -1.30 9.41
CA GLU A 102 -5.94 -1.45 9.61
C GLU A 102 -6.70 -0.92 8.38
N PHE A 103 -7.78 -1.57 8.00
CA PHE A 103 -8.56 -1.21 6.80
C PHE A 103 -9.09 0.23 6.83
N TRP A 104 -9.48 0.74 8.01
CA TRP A 104 -9.90 2.13 8.15
C TRP A 104 -8.79 3.14 7.79
N GLN A 105 -7.52 2.79 8.01
CA GLN A 105 -6.39 3.66 7.66
C GLN A 105 -6.25 3.78 6.14
N LEU A 106 -6.40 2.66 5.41
CA LEU A 106 -6.43 2.67 3.94
C LEU A 106 -7.60 3.51 3.42
N LYS A 107 -8.79 3.33 4.02
CA LYS A 107 -9.99 4.10 3.69
C LYS A 107 -9.81 5.59 3.96
N HIS A 108 -9.20 5.96 5.09
CA HIS A 108 -8.89 7.33 5.45
C HIS A 108 -8.05 8.04 4.37
N ILE A 109 -7.00 7.36 3.87
CA ILE A 109 -6.17 7.89 2.77
C ILE A 109 -7.01 8.03 1.50
N ILE A 110 -7.72 6.96 1.10
CA ILE A 110 -8.54 6.96 -0.12
C ILE A 110 -9.56 8.11 -0.10
N ASP A 111 -10.24 8.33 1.02
CA ASP A 111 -11.28 9.37 1.12
C ASP A 111 -10.73 10.79 0.91
N ARG A 112 -9.44 11.01 1.13
CA ARG A 112 -8.75 12.29 0.97
C ARG A 112 -7.98 12.44 -0.34
N VAL A 113 -7.89 11.37 -1.14
CA VAL A 113 -7.35 11.48 -2.50
C VAL A 113 -8.42 12.09 -3.41
N ASP A 114 -8.06 13.11 -4.19
CA ASP A 114 -8.99 13.84 -5.05
C ASP A 114 -9.47 12.98 -6.23
N ASP A 115 -8.54 12.35 -6.95
CA ASP A 115 -8.84 11.46 -8.08
C ASP A 115 -8.99 10.00 -7.62
N LYS A 116 -10.22 9.63 -7.23
CA LYS A 116 -10.56 8.26 -6.79
C LYS A 116 -10.33 7.20 -7.85
N SER A 117 -10.28 7.57 -9.12
CA SER A 117 -10.04 6.62 -10.21
C SER A 117 -8.57 6.17 -10.30
N ARG A 118 -7.67 6.93 -9.69
CA ARG A 118 -6.23 6.71 -9.71
C ARG A 118 -5.63 6.36 -8.35
N VAL A 119 -6.43 5.86 -7.44
CA VAL A 119 -5.99 5.26 -6.18
C VAL A 119 -6.54 3.85 -6.05
N GLY A 120 -5.80 2.97 -5.41
CA GLY A 120 -6.22 1.59 -5.14
C GLY A 120 -5.45 0.98 -3.99
N VAL A 121 -5.70 -0.30 -3.72
CA VAL A 121 -5.10 -1.06 -2.63
C VAL A 121 -4.48 -2.34 -3.17
N CYS A 122 -3.33 -2.71 -2.62
CA CYS A 122 -2.77 -4.05 -2.69
C CYS A 122 -2.87 -4.68 -1.29
N LEU A 123 -3.40 -5.91 -1.22
CA LEU A 123 -3.39 -6.70 0.01
C LEU A 123 -2.21 -7.67 -0.01
N ASP A 124 -1.30 -7.53 0.95
CA ASP A 124 -0.29 -8.55 1.24
C ASP A 124 -0.82 -9.52 2.30
N THR A 125 -0.81 -10.81 2.00
CA THR A 125 -1.37 -11.84 2.90
C THR A 125 -0.57 -11.99 4.19
N CYS A 126 0.77 -11.86 4.13
CA CYS A 126 1.62 -11.84 5.33
C CYS A 126 1.31 -10.63 6.21
N HIS A 127 1.20 -9.44 5.59
CA HIS A 127 0.88 -8.21 6.32
C HIS A 127 -0.51 -8.27 6.95
N THR A 128 -1.52 -8.73 6.19
CA THR A 128 -2.90 -8.87 6.66
C THR A 128 -2.96 -9.76 7.90
N TYR A 129 -2.33 -10.93 7.87
CA TYR A 129 -2.29 -11.86 8.99
C TYR A 129 -1.50 -11.29 10.18
N SER A 130 -0.34 -10.71 9.92
CA SER A 130 0.49 -10.09 10.95
C SER A 130 -0.17 -8.86 11.60
N ALA A 131 -1.05 -8.15 10.88
CA ALA A 131 -1.85 -7.05 11.41
C ALA A 131 -3.03 -7.50 12.30
N GLY A 132 -3.37 -8.81 12.28
CA GLY A 132 -4.41 -9.37 13.15
C GLY A 132 -5.66 -9.86 12.43
N TYR A 133 -5.69 -9.80 11.10
CA TYR A 133 -6.80 -10.34 10.29
C TYR A 133 -6.56 -11.82 9.99
N ASP A 134 -7.31 -12.73 10.62
CA ASP A 134 -7.15 -14.18 10.48
C ASP A 134 -7.74 -14.67 9.14
N ILE A 135 -7.01 -14.46 8.06
CA ILE A 135 -7.40 -14.92 6.71
C ILE A 135 -7.35 -16.45 6.55
N VAL A 136 -6.84 -17.17 7.53
CA VAL A 136 -6.82 -18.65 7.53
C VAL A 136 -8.12 -19.23 8.07
N LYS A 137 -8.61 -18.72 9.20
CA LYS A 137 -9.79 -19.25 9.89
C LYS A 137 -11.04 -18.43 9.64
N GLU A 138 -10.90 -17.12 9.36
CA GLU A 138 -12.00 -16.17 9.23
C GLU A 138 -12.01 -15.47 7.85
N TYR A 139 -11.60 -16.19 6.79
CA TYR A 139 -11.44 -15.65 5.44
C TYR A 139 -12.64 -14.79 5.00
N ASP A 140 -13.84 -15.36 5.03
CA ASP A 140 -15.05 -14.65 4.56
C ASP A 140 -15.30 -13.37 5.36
N LYS A 141 -15.12 -13.41 6.67
CA LYS A 141 -15.31 -12.26 7.56
C LYS A 141 -14.30 -11.15 7.27
N VAL A 142 -13.02 -11.51 7.09
CA VAL A 142 -11.97 -10.52 6.80
C VAL A 142 -12.23 -9.83 5.47
N PHE A 143 -12.56 -10.58 4.43
CA PHE A 143 -12.84 -10.00 3.11
C PHE A 143 -14.18 -9.27 3.06
N GLN A 144 -15.18 -9.68 3.84
CA GLN A 144 -16.41 -8.89 4.03
C GLN A 144 -16.08 -7.55 4.70
N GLU A 145 -15.30 -7.53 5.78
CA GLU A 145 -14.87 -6.30 6.46
C GLU A 145 -14.08 -5.38 5.49
N PHE A 146 -13.17 -5.97 4.69
CA PHE A 146 -12.45 -5.20 3.67
C PHE A 146 -13.41 -4.54 2.68
N ASP A 147 -14.40 -5.27 2.19
CA ASP A 147 -15.39 -4.72 1.23
C ASP A 147 -16.27 -3.64 1.87
N GLU A 148 -16.72 -3.83 3.10
CA GLU A 148 -17.52 -2.85 3.83
C GLU A 148 -16.75 -1.56 4.15
N VAL A 149 -15.47 -1.66 4.49
CA VAL A 149 -14.66 -0.52 4.91
C VAL A 149 -13.99 0.15 3.73
N VAL A 150 -13.29 -0.61 2.89
CA VAL A 150 -12.48 -0.10 1.77
C VAL A 150 -13.23 -0.17 0.45
N GLY A 151 -13.81 -1.34 0.15
CA GLY A 151 -14.48 -1.69 -1.08
C GLY A 151 -13.60 -2.44 -2.08
N PHE A 152 -14.09 -3.56 -2.61
CA PHE A 152 -13.37 -4.33 -3.63
C PHE A 152 -13.11 -3.56 -4.92
N ASN A 153 -13.87 -2.51 -5.19
CA ASN A 153 -13.63 -1.61 -6.32
C ASN A 153 -12.28 -0.86 -6.24
N TYR A 154 -11.64 -0.81 -5.07
CA TYR A 154 -10.30 -0.26 -4.89
C TYR A 154 -9.19 -1.33 -4.93
N LEU A 155 -9.52 -2.63 -4.82
CA LEU A 155 -8.51 -3.69 -4.87
C LEU A 155 -7.88 -3.77 -6.27
N ARG A 156 -6.55 -3.64 -6.34
CA ARG A 156 -5.78 -3.65 -7.59
C ARG A 156 -4.77 -4.77 -7.67
N GLY A 157 -4.38 -5.34 -6.54
CA GLY A 157 -3.41 -6.42 -6.50
C GLY A 157 -3.43 -7.16 -5.17
N ILE A 158 -2.79 -8.32 -5.19
CA ILE A 158 -2.53 -9.13 -4.00
C ILE A 158 -1.07 -9.56 -4.06
N HIS A 159 -0.32 -9.32 -2.99
CA HIS A 159 0.95 -9.98 -2.76
C HIS A 159 0.68 -11.26 -1.97
N LEU A 160 0.86 -12.39 -2.63
CA LEU A 160 0.61 -13.69 -2.03
C LEU A 160 1.90 -14.18 -1.36
N ASN A 161 2.02 -13.93 -0.07
CA ASN A 161 3.14 -14.31 0.76
C ASN A 161 2.69 -15.15 1.96
N ASP A 162 3.48 -16.14 2.34
CA ASP A 162 3.35 -16.80 3.64
C ASP A 162 4.08 -16.01 4.72
N THR A 163 3.89 -16.32 5.99
CA THR A 163 4.48 -15.61 7.12
C THR A 163 5.18 -16.54 8.11
N LYS A 164 6.29 -16.06 8.66
CA LYS A 164 7.01 -16.71 9.78
C LYS A 164 6.47 -16.33 11.15
N LYS A 165 5.48 -15.43 11.21
CA LYS A 165 5.05 -14.81 12.46
C LYS A 165 3.58 -15.10 12.75
N GLU A 166 3.27 -15.15 14.03
CA GLU A 166 1.92 -15.40 14.53
C GLU A 166 0.94 -14.28 14.16
N LEU A 167 -0.33 -14.63 14.17
CA LEU A 167 -1.45 -13.70 13.99
C LEU A 167 -1.32 -12.50 14.96
N GLY A 168 -1.44 -11.29 14.43
CA GLY A 168 -1.38 -10.07 15.23
C GLY A 168 -0.01 -9.75 15.81
N SER A 169 1.05 -10.33 15.26
CA SER A 169 2.43 -10.09 15.73
C SER A 169 2.95 -8.69 15.43
N HIS A 170 2.36 -8.00 14.48
CA HIS A 170 2.85 -6.74 13.90
C HIS A 170 4.31 -6.80 13.42
N VAL A 171 4.71 -7.95 12.85
CA VAL A 171 6.06 -8.17 12.36
C VAL A 171 6.01 -8.65 10.92
N ASP A 172 6.61 -7.88 10.04
CA ASP A 172 6.77 -8.23 8.63
C ASP A 172 7.95 -9.22 8.45
N ARG A 173 7.62 -10.49 8.24
CA ARG A 173 8.60 -11.55 7.95
C ARG A 173 7.96 -12.61 7.06
N HIS A 174 8.13 -12.43 5.76
CA HIS A 174 7.65 -13.34 4.73
C HIS A 174 8.30 -14.72 4.82
N ASP A 175 7.56 -15.72 4.38
CA ASP A 175 8.07 -17.04 4.05
C ASP A 175 7.58 -17.48 2.67
N SER A 176 8.16 -18.57 2.16
CA SER A 176 7.69 -19.19 0.93
C SER A 176 6.33 -19.83 1.15
N ILE A 177 5.45 -19.76 0.17
CA ILE A 177 4.11 -20.33 0.23
C ILE A 177 4.13 -21.81 0.68
N GLY A 178 3.36 -22.10 1.73
CA GLY A 178 3.26 -23.43 2.34
C GLY A 178 4.45 -23.78 3.24
N LYS A 179 5.27 -22.81 3.67
CA LYS A 179 6.38 -22.99 4.61
C LYS A 179 6.22 -22.21 5.90
N GLY A 180 5.26 -21.31 5.95
CA GLY A 180 4.96 -20.47 7.09
C GLY A 180 3.70 -20.90 7.83
N LEU A 181 2.94 -19.92 8.32
CA LEU A 181 1.77 -20.10 9.20
C LEU A 181 0.42 -19.83 8.50
N LEU A 182 0.43 -19.45 7.19
CA LEU A 182 -0.77 -19.26 6.39
C LEU A 182 -1.21 -20.54 5.67
#